data_63a79103ee87f80dfed5b85965bc0ee8
#
_entry.id   63a79103ee87f80dfed5b85965bc0ee8
#
_cell.length_a   1.000
_cell.length_b   1.000
_cell.length_c   1.000
_cell.angle_alpha   90.00
_cell.angle_beta   90.00
_cell.angle_gamma   90.00
#
_symmetry.space_group_name_H-M   'P 1'
#
loop_
_entity.id
_entity.type
_entity.pdbx_description
1 polymer ?
#
loop_
_entity_poly.entity_id
_entity_poly.type
_entity_poly.pdbx_seq_one_letter_code
_entity_poly.pdbx_strand_id
1 'polypeptide(L)'
;APYSYFNAIADRPHFVMFSSVDIKDSVKNIEETSEFTVSLATEDLFDSMNGSSVPAGSEVDEFELAGLKPQIGKFVSAPFVSEAVAALECKHWKTIDLPNVDRDKGTGNYIIFGQVVGTYINDKFIKDGLFDASAARPLVRLGYMNYGVVGSENTFTKNRPKLGLDGKLQPVEEWDGIYR
;
A
#
# COMPACT_ATOMS: atom_id res chain seq x y z
N ALA A 1 -6.94 -2.93 9.14
CA ALA A 1 -5.72 -3.63 9.61
C ALA A 1 -4.51 -3.26 8.75
N PRO A 2 -3.28 -3.08 9.30
CA PRO A 2 -2.06 -2.81 8.56
C PRO A 2 -1.45 -4.10 7.99
N TYR A 3 -0.91 -4.00 6.77
CA TYR A 3 -0.21 -5.08 6.09
C TYR A 3 1.18 -4.62 5.65
N SER A 4 2.23 -5.29 6.12
CA SER A 4 3.62 -4.95 5.81
C SER A 4 4.10 -5.52 4.48
N TYR A 5 3.55 -6.66 4.07
CA TYR A 5 3.85 -7.27 2.77
C TYR A 5 2.88 -6.74 1.72
N PHE A 6 3.18 -5.56 1.20
CA PHE A 6 2.41 -4.89 0.15
C PHE A 6 3.33 -4.44 -0.98
N ASN A 7 2.90 -4.58 -2.22
CA ASN A 7 3.60 -4.02 -3.37
C ASN A 7 2.68 -3.79 -4.57
N ALA A 8 3.07 -2.82 -5.41
CA ALA A 8 2.59 -2.72 -6.78
C ALA A 8 3.30 -3.78 -7.65
N ILE A 9 2.56 -4.49 -8.50
CA ILE A 9 3.08 -5.63 -9.28
C ILE A 9 2.92 -5.48 -10.79
N ALA A 10 2.08 -4.56 -11.26
CA ALA A 10 1.91 -4.22 -12.66
C ALA A 10 1.44 -2.77 -12.81
N ASP A 11 1.73 -2.16 -13.97
CA ASP A 11 1.37 -0.78 -14.30
C ASP A 11 0.31 -0.65 -15.41
N ARG A 12 0.06 -1.72 -16.21
CA ARG A 12 -0.91 -1.68 -17.33
C ARG A 12 -1.63 -3.02 -17.51
N PRO A 13 -2.79 -3.20 -16.87
CA PRO A 13 -3.43 -2.34 -15.86
C PRO A 13 -2.67 -2.35 -14.53
N HIS A 14 -2.93 -1.34 -13.69
CA HIS A 14 -2.31 -1.25 -12.38
C HIS A 14 -2.84 -2.36 -11.47
N PHE A 15 -1.93 -3.15 -10.93
CA PHE A 15 -2.22 -4.18 -9.93
C PHE A 15 -1.36 -4.01 -8.69
N VAL A 16 -1.97 -4.33 -7.57
CA VAL A 16 -1.29 -4.40 -6.27
C VAL A 16 -1.51 -5.78 -5.65
N MET A 17 -0.63 -6.14 -4.73
CA MET A 17 -0.81 -7.31 -3.88
C MET A 17 -0.48 -7.01 -2.44
N PHE A 18 -1.11 -7.76 -1.53
CA PHE A 18 -0.64 -7.88 -0.15
C PHE A 18 -0.74 -9.33 0.32
N SER A 19 0.03 -9.66 1.36
CA SER A 19 0.01 -11.00 1.96
C SER A 19 -0.60 -10.96 3.37
N SER A 20 -1.47 -11.92 3.65
CA SER A 20 -2.06 -12.14 4.96
C SER A 20 -1.61 -13.49 5.52
N VAL A 21 -1.23 -13.50 6.79
CA VAL A 21 -1.13 -14.72 7.59
C VAL A 21 -2.53 -15.03 8.08
N ASP A 22 -3.03 -16.21 7.76
CA ASP A 22 -4.41 -16.67 7.95
C ASP A 22 -5.48 -15.87 7.20
N ILE A 23 -6.68 -16.44 7.14
CA ILE A 23 -7.87 -15.80 6.61
C ILE A 23 -8.44 -14.88 7.69
N LYS A 24 -7.88 -13.66 7.77
CA LYS A 24 -8.38 -12.61 8.65
C LYS A 24 -9.65 -11.97 8.09
N ASP A 25 -10.32 -11.14 8.88
CA ASP A 25 -11.56 -10.49 8.46
C ASP A 25 -11.37 -9.63 7.20
N SER A 26 -10.22 -8.96 7.02
CA SER A 26 -9.93 -8.27 5.76
C SER A 26 -9.98 -9.19 4.55
N VAL A 27 -9.45 -10.43 4.64
CA VAL A 27 -9.48 -11.39 3.53
C VAL A 27 -10.91 -11.86 3.27
N LYS A 28 -11.67 -12.21 4.34
CA LYS A 28 -13.08 -12.59 4.23
C LYS A 28 -13.91 -11.50 3.57
N ASN A 29 -13.79 -10.27 4.07
CA ASN A 29 -14.52 -9.12 3.55
C ASN A 29 -14.20 -8.88 2.06
N ILE A 30 -12.94 -9.01 1.66
CA ILE A 30 -12.53 -8.88 0.26
C ILE A 30 -13.13 -9.98 -0.61
N GLU A 31 -13.14 -11.21 -0.15
CA GLU A 31 -13.73 -12.34 -0.90
C GLU A 31 -15.24 -12.21 -1.03
N GLU A 32 -15.91 -11.70 0.00
CA GLU A 32 -17.36 -11.48 0.00
C GLU A 32 -17.78 -10.28 -0.87
N THR A 33 -17.03 -9.17 -0.79
CA THR A 33 -17.41 -7.91 -1.47
C THR A 33 -16.74 -7.72 -2.83
N SER A 34 -15.65 -8.44 -3.10
CA SER A 34 -14.78 -8.27 -4.26
C SER A 34 -14.16 -6.88 -4.37
N GLU A 35 -14.03 -6.17 -3.25
CA GLU A 35 -13.53 -4.80 -3.18
C GLU A 35 -12.64 -4.60 -1.96
N PHE A 36 -11.66 -3.72 -2.09
CA PHE A 36 -10.88 -3.25 -0.96
C PHE A 36 -10.19 -1.91 -1.27
N THR A 37 -9.70 -1.26 -0.23
CA THR A 37 -8.89 -0.05 -0.35
C THR A 37 -7.54 -0.25 0.33
N VAL A 38 -6.55 0.53 -0.10
CA VAL A 38 -5.23 0.59 0.52
C VAL A 38 -4.95 2.05 0.85
N SER A 39 -4.85 2.37 2.13
CA SER A 39 -4.48 3.70 2.62
C SER A 39 -2.98 3.76 2.89
N LEU A 40 -2.32 4.83 2.43
CA LEU A 40 -0.91 5.04 2.71
C LEU A 40 -0.73 5.43 4.18
N ALA A 41 -0.01 4.58 4.92
CA ALA A 41 0.36 4.88 6.29
C ALA A 41 1.51 5.90 6.33
N THR A 42 1.34 6.97 7.10
CA THR A 42 2.31 8.05 7.26
C THR A 42 2.71 8.20 8.72
N GLU A 43 3.76 9.00 8.97
CA GLU A 43 4.24 9.28 10.32
C GLU A 43 3.11 9.76 11.25
N ASP A 44 2.27 10.69 10.78
CA ASP A 44 1.14 11.21 11.57
C ASP A 44 0.08 10.16 11.92
N LEU A 45 0.00 9.09 11.14
CA LEU A 45 -0.95 7.99 11.35
C LEU A 45 -0.34 6.79 12.09
N PHE A 46 0.91 6.89 12.55
CA PHE A 46 1.66 5.75 13.09
C PHE A 46 0.94 5.07 14.26
N ASP A 47 0.54 5.83 15.27
CA ASP A 47 -0.10 5.30 16.47
C ASP A 47 -1.47 4.67 16.16
N SER A 48 -2.29 5.32 15.33
CA SER A 48 -3.58 4.79 14.90
C SER A 48 -3.42 3.55 14.02
N MET A 49 -2.48 3.56 13.08
CA MET A 49 -2.15 2.38 12.27
C MET A 49 -1.70 1.21 13.16
N ASN A 50 -0.81 1.47 14.13
CA ASN A 50 -0.35 0.44 15.05
C ASN A 50 -1.50 -0.04 15.97
N GLY A 51 -2.35 0.86 16.45
CA GLY A 51 -3.55 0.54 17.22
C GLY A 51 -4.51 -0.38 16.47
N SER A 52 -4.70 -0.16 15.15
CA SER A 52 -5.56 -1.02 14.31
C SER A 52 -4.99 -2.43 14.04
N SER A 53 -3.79 -2.73 14.52
CA SER A 53 -3.16 -4.07 14.40
C SER A 53 -3.49 -5.02 15.55
N VAL A 54 -4.18 -4.55 16.57
CA VAL A 54 -4.54 -5.35 17.74
C VAL A 54 -5.45 -6.52 17.32
N PRO A 55 -5.18 -7.75 17.78
CA PRO A 55 -6.10 -8.85 17.57
C PRO A 55 -7.45 -8.55 18.27
N ALA A 56 -8.50 -8.39 17.49
CA ALA A 56 -9.85 -8.11 17.96
C ALA A 56 -10.83 -9.11 17.34
N GLY A 57 -11.99 -9.27 17.94
CA GLY A 57 -13.07 -10.06 17.35
C GLY A 57 -13.66 -9.36 16.11
N SER A 58 -14.33 -10.13 15.25
CA SER A 58 -14.92 -9.60 14.00
C SER A 58 -16.04 -8.57 14.22
N GLU A 59 -16.53 -8.47 15.45
CA GLU A 59 -17.52 -7.46 15.88
C GLU A 59 -16.93 -6.09 16.20
N VAL A 60 -15.59 -5.98 16.23
CA VAL A 60 -14.88 -4.73 16.56
C VAL A 60 -14.54 -3.96 15.28
N ASP A 61 -15.00 -2.71 15.23
CA ASP A 61 -14.59 -1.78 14.16
C ASP A 61 -13.24 -1.14 14.51
N GLU A 62 -12.18 -1.54 13.77
CA GLU A 62 -10.85 -1.00 13.97
C GLU A 62 -10.72 0.48 13.59
N PHE A 63 -11.63 1.07 12.79
CA PHE A 63 -11.67 2.50 12.58
C PHE A 63 -12.00 3.23 13.89
N GLU A 64 -13.05 2.79 14.59
CA GLU A 64 -13.42 3.37 15.89
C GLU A 64 -12.35 3.11 16.93
N LEU A 65 -11.84 1.87 17.01
CA LEU A 65 -10.83 1.48 17.98
C LEU A 65 -9.54 2.30 17.86
N ALA A 66 -9.11 2.60 16.64
CA ALA A 66 -7.89 3.35 16.35
C ALA A 66 -8.12 4.87 16.26
N GLY A 67 -9.34 5.35 16.46
CA GLY A 67 -9.71 6.76 16.35
C GLY A 67 -9.60 7.33 14.94
N LEU A 68 -9.74 6.48 13.92
CA LEU A 68 -9.71 6.82 12.50
C LEU A 68 -11.13 7.04 11.98
N LYS A 69 -11.25 7.73 10.85
CA LYS A 69 -12.55 7.96 10.20
C LYS A 69 -12.59 7.26 8.84
N PRO A 70 -13.66 6.49 8.56
CA PRO A 70 -13.87 5.93 7.23
C PRO A 70 -14.30 7.02 6.24
N GLN A 71 -13.81 6.93 5.00
CA GLN A 71 -14.26 7.73 3.88
C GLN A 71 -14.53 6.81 2.68
N ILE A 72 -15.68 6.95 2.06
CA ILE A 72 -16.02 6.21 0.84
C ILE A 72 -15.40 6.93 -0.37
N GLY A 73 -14.79 6.16 -1.26
CA GLY A 73 -14.23 6.63 -2.51
C GLY A 73 -15.29 6.78 -3.62
N LYS A 74 -14.84 6.72 -4.88
CA LYS A 74 -15.71 6.89 -6.05
C LYS A 74 -15.98 5.58 -6.79
N PHE A 75 -15.13 4.58 -6.64
CA PHE A 75 -15.11 3.40 -7.50
C PHE A 75 -15.41 2.09 -6.76
N VAL A 76 -15.24 2.08 -5.43
CA VAL A 76 -15.56 0.93 -4.58
C VAL A 76 -16.32 1.36 -3.33
N SER A 77 -17.08 0.42 -2.75
CA SER A 77 -17.85 0.65 -1.52
C SER A 77 -17.01 0.50 -0.26
N ALA A 78 -15.86 -0.17 -0.35
CA ALA A 78 -14.95 -0.33 0.77
C ALA A 78 -14.37 1.05 1.17
N PRO A 79 -14.43 1.44 2.46
CA PRO A 79 -13.91 2.72 2.91
C PRO A 79 -12.39 2.72 2.97
N PHE A 80 -11.78 3.90 2.81
CA PHE A 80 -10.39 4.16 3.14
C PHE A 80 -10.28 5.11 4.34
N VAL A 81 -9.10 5.24 4.92
CA VAL A 81 -8.84 6.15 6.04
C VAL A 81 -8.89 7.60 5.56
N SER A 82 -9.82 8.40 6.09
CA SER A 82 -10.08 9.78 5.63
C SER A 82 -8.87 10.70 5.82
N GLU A 83 -8.06 10.42 6.83
CA GLU A 83 -6.85 11.15 7.18
C GLU A 83 -5.64 10.74 6.31
N ALA A 84 -5.77 9.69 5.49
CA ALA A 84 -4.69 9.25 4.62
C ALA A 84 -4.37 10.29 3.53
N VAL A 85 -3.09 10.50 3.28
CA VAL A 85 -2.64 11.42 2.22
C VAL A 85 -2.87 10.86 0.83
N ALA A 86 -2.91 9.53 0.69
CA ALA A 86 -3.24 8.84 -0.53
C ALA A 86 -3.91 7.49 -0.23
N ALA A 87 -4.80 7.05 -1.12
CA ALA A 87 -5.41 5.74 -1.05
C ALA A 87 -5.66 5.17 -2.45
N LEU A 88 -5.65 3.85 -2.55
CA LEU A 88 -6.00 3.11 -3.76
C LEU A 88 -7.35 2.44 -3.57
N GLU A 89 -8.23 2.53 -4.56
CA GLU A 89 -9.48 1.79 -4.66
C GLU A 89 -9.27 0.59 -5.56
N CYS A 90 -9.55 -0.60 -5.06
CA CYS A 90 -9.17 -1.86 -5.71
C CYS A 90 -10.36 -2.80 -5.89
N LYS A 91 -10.42 -3.45 -7.04
CA LYS A 91 -11.27 -4.63 -7.28
C LYS A 91 -10.44 -5.88 -7.06
N HIS A 92 -10.95 -6.80 -6.26
CA HIS A 92 -10.31 -8.10 -6.04
C HIS A 92 -10.23 -8.88 -7.34
N TRP A 93 -9.07 -9.40 -7.66
CA TRP A 93 -8.87 -10.25 -8.83
C TRP A 93 -8.71 -11.71 -8.45
N LYS A 94 -7.86 -12.00 -7.45
CA LYS A 94 -7.54 -13.35 -7.05
C LYS A 94 -6.89 -13.41 -5.67
N THR A 95 -7.21 -14.47 -4.92
CA THR A 95 -6.46 -14.91 -3.73
C THR A 95 -5.68 -16.18 -4.06
N ILE A 96 -4.41 -16.23 -3.68
CA ILE A 96 -3.55 -17.42 -3.82
C ILE A 96 -3.21 -17.95 -2.43
N ASP A 97 -3.57 -19.20 -2.16
CA ASP A 97 -3.08 -19.95 -1.00
C ASP A 97 -1.66 -20.43 -1.29
N LEU A 98 -0.71 -19.98 -0.48
CA LEU A 98 0.69 -20.40 -0.61
C LEU A 98 0.94 -21.76 0.02
N PRO A 99 1.91 -22.54 -0.52
CA PRO A 99 2.32 -23.79 0.11
C PRO A 99 2.74 -23.55 1.57
N ASN A 100 2.12 -24.28 2.49
CA ASN A 100 2.44 -24.21 3.91
C ASN A 100 3.14 -25.50 4.34
N VAL A 101 4.28 -25.36 5.02
CA VAL A 101 5.08 -26.49 5.53
C VAL A 101 4.38 -27.15 6.71
N ASP A 102 3.59 -26.39 7.49
CA ASP A 102 2.93 -26.81 8.73
C ASP A 102 1.39 -26.73 8.63
N ARG A 103 0.80 -27.21 7.54
CA ARG A 103 -0.68 -27.19 7.34
C ARG A 103 -1.48 -27.78 8.50
N ASP A 104 -0.89 -28.74 9.21
CA ASP A 104 -1.52 -29.36 10.38
C ASP A 104 -1.67 -28.41 11.58
N LYS A 105 -1.00 -27.25 11.57
CA LYS A 105 -1.08 -26.23 12.62
C LYS A 105 -2.09 -25.11 12.34
N GLY A 106 -2.80 -25.19 11.24
CA GLY A 106 -3.93 -24.30 10.91
C GLY A 106 -3.53 -22.90 10.43
N THR A 107 -2.25 -22.60 10.22
CA THR A 107 -1.79 -21.30 9.72
C THR A 107 -1.53 -21.36 8.22
N GLY A 108 -2.26 -20.56 7.43
CA GLY A 108 -2.04 -20.37 5.99
C GLY A 108 -1.39 -19.03 5.69
N ASN A 109 -0.82 -18.90 4.51
CA ASN A 109 -0.38 -17.60 3.96
C ASN A 109 -1.09 -17.37 2.63
N TYR A 110 -1.71 -16.23 2.50
CA TYR A 110 -2.54 -15.87 1.36
C TYR A 110 -1.99 -14.61 0.70
N ILE A 111 -1.90 -14.62 -0.63
CA ILE A 111 -1.62 -13.41 -1.40
C ILE A 111 -2.90 -12.95 -2.05
N ILE A 112 -3.30 -11.73 -1.76
CA ILE A 112 -4.49 -11.08 -2.29
C ILE A 112 -4.06 -10.11 -3.39
N PHE A 113 -4.62 -10.28 -4.58
CA PHE A 113 -4.36 -9.42 -5.73
C PHE A 113 -5.56 -8.53 -6.01
N GLY A 114 -5.31 -7.27 -6.30
CA GLY A 114 -6.35 -6.33 -6.70
C GLY A 114 -5.93 -5.45 -7.86
N GLN A 115 -6.87 -5.21 -8.76
CA GLN A 115 -6.73 -4.19 -9.79
C GLN A 115 -7.07 -2.83 -9.20
N VAL A 116 -6.17 -1.88 -9.34
CA VAL A 116 -6.44 -0.48 -8.96
C VAL A 116 -7.39 0.12 -9.98
N VAL A 117 -8.56 0.57 -9.52
CA VAL A 117 -9.60 1.21 -10.34
C VAL A 117 -9.76 2.69 -10.02
N GLY A 118 -9.19 3.15 -8.91
CA GLY A 118 -9.17 4.56 -8.50
C GLY A 118 -7.99 4.88 -7.60
N THR A 119 -7.58 6.14 -7.61
CA THR A 119 -6.55 6.66 -6.72
C THR A 119 -7.05 7.96 -6.11
N TYR A 120 -7.04 8.03 -4.79
CA TYR A 120 -7.24 9.25 -4.03
C TYR A 120 -5.88 9.83 -3.66
N ILE A 121 -5.70 11.13 -3.83
CA ILE A 121 -4.54 11.88 -3.34
C ILE A 121 -5.06 13.20 -2.77
N ASN A 122 -4.61 13.55 -1.56
CA ASN A 122 -4.89 14.84 -0.97
C ASN A 122 -4.08 15.93 -1.72
N ASP A 123 -4.77 16.94 -2.24
CA ASP A 123 -4.20 17.99 -3.09
C ASP A 123 -3.00 18.72 -2.44
N LYS A 124 -2.92 18.76 -1.11
CA LYS A 124 -1.78 19.34 -0.38
C LYS A 124 -0.46 18.64 -0.67
N PHE A 125 -0.51 17.41 -1.14
CA PHE A 125 0.66 16.60 -1.47
C PHE A 125 0.88 16.48 -2.98
N ILE A 126 0.22 17.31 -3.78
CA ILE A 126 0.49 17.44 -5.22
C ILE A 126 1.36 18.68 -5.44
N LYS A 127 2.55 18.47 -5.99
CA LYS A 127 3.48 19.52 -6.38
C LYS A 127 3.83 19.38 -7.86
N ASP A 128 3.61 20.43 -8.63
CA ASP A 128 3.87 20.44 -10.08
C ASP A 128 3.20 19.26 -10.84
N GLY A 129 2.00 18.85 -10.39
CA GLY A 129 1.24 17.73 -10.97
C GLY A 129 1.72 16.34 -10.52
N LEU A 130 2.69 16.25 -9.64
CA LEU A 130 3.24 15.00 -9.12
C LEU A 130 2.97 14.85 -7.62
N PHE A 131 2.82 13.60 -7.19
CA PHE A 131 2.69 13.28 -5.77
C PHE A 131 4.05 13.49 -5.05
N ASP A 132 4.08 14.40 -4.06
CA ASP A 132 5.26 14.63 -3.22
C ASP A 132 5.30 13.59 -2.09
N ALA A 133 5.88 12.43 -2.39
CA ALA A 133 5.99 11.34 -1.43
C ALA A 133 6.86 11.72 -0.22
N SER A 134 7.84 12.60 -0.38
CA SER A 134 8.71 13.03 0.72
C SER A 134 7.97 13.92 1.72
N ALA A 135 7.12 14.81 1.24
CA ALA A 135 6.24 15.62 2.09
C ALA A 135 5.18 14.78 2.80
N ALA A 136 4.73 13.68 2.19
CA ALA A 136 3.77 12.76 2.77
C ALA A 136 4.33 11.95 3.94
N ARG A 137 5.65 11.81 4.07
CA ARG A 137 6.34 11.09 5.14
C ARG A 137 5.81 9.66 5.36
N PRO A 138 5.79 8.80 4.31
CA PRO A 138 5.29 7.43 4.45
C PRO A 138 6.15 6.60 5.40
N LEU A 139 5.47 5.68 6.10
CA LEU A 139 6.11 4.69 6.95
C LEU A 139 6.65 3.52 6.13
N VAL A 140 7.79 3.01 6.54
CA VAL A 140 8.36 1.76 6.04
C VAL A 140 8.57 0.78 7.18
N ARG A 141 8.19 -0.48 6.99
CA ARG A 141 8.46 -1.56 7.94
C ARG A 141 9.84 -2.15 7.67
N LEU A 142 10.71 -2.14 8.69
CA LEU A 142 12.10 -2.62 8.57
C LEU A 142 12.31 -4.04 9.10
N GLY A 143 11.22 -4.68 9.56
CA GLY A 143 11.27 -5.98 10.22
C GLY A 143 11.23 -5.87 11.74
N TYR A 144 10.93 -6.98 12.41
CA TYR A 144 10.66 -7.02 13.85
C TYR A 144 9.66 -5.91 14.26
N MET A 145 10.05 -5.03 15.16
CA MET A 145 9.25 -3.89 15.62
C MET A 145 9.77 -2.55 15.09
N ASN A 146 10.71 -2.57 14.14
CA ASN A 146 11.35 -1.36 13.64
C ASN A 146 10.58 -0.77 12.46
N TYR A 147 10.47 0.54 12.46
CA TYR A 147 9.91 1.35 11.38
C TYR A 147 10.89 2.45 11.00
N GLY A 148 10.75 2.96 9.80
CA GLY A 148 11.38 4.16 9.33
C GLY A 148 10.36 5.10 8.71
N VAL A 149 10.74 6.35 8.53
CA VAL A 149 9.96 7.37 7.82
C VAL A 149 10.76 7.81 6.60
N VAL A 150 10.10 7.91 5.47
CA VAL A 150 10.71 8.45 4.25
C VAL A 150 10.39 9.95 4.18
N GLY A 151 11.43 10.79 4.24
CA GLY A 151 11.31 12.24 4.18
C GLY A 151 12.32 12.84 3.20
N SER A 152 12.29 14.15 3.03
CA SER A 152 13.23 14.87 2.14
C SER A 152 14.69 14.69 2.54
N GLU A 153 14.93 14.44 3.84
CA GLU A 153 16.26 14.23 4.43
C GLU A 153 16.91 12.91 3.99
N ASN A 154 16.13 11.95 3.51
CA ASN A 154 16.62 10.62 3.11
C ASN A 154 16.15 10.19 1.72
N THR A 155 15.62 11.12 0.92
CA THR A 155 15.24 10.90 -0.48
C THR A 155 16.22 11.56 -1.43
N PHE A 156 16.44 10.94 -2.57
CA PHE A 156 17.29 11.48 -3.63
C PHE A 156 16.80 11.02 -5.01
N THR A 157 17.11 11.81 -6.02
CA THR A 157 16.80 11.48 -7.41
C THR A 157 17.99 10.82 -8.08
N LYS A 158 17.76 9.70 -8.78
CA LYS A 158 18.74 9.02 -9.60
C LYS A 158 18.10 8.57 -10.91
N ASN A 159 18.45 9.22 -11.99
CA ASN A 159 17.97 8.86 -13.32
C ASN A 159 18.59 7.55 -13.82
N ARG A 160 17.81 6.80 -14.60
CA ARG A 160 18.31 5.60 -15.28
C ARG A 160 19.37 6.01 -16.31
N PRO A 161 20.56 5.38 -16.32
CA PRO A 161 21.56 5.67 -17.34
C PRO A 161 21.08 5.18 -18.71
N LYS A 162 21.65 5.73 -19.78
CA LYS A 162 21.46 5.26 -21.15
C LYS A 162 22.70 4.49 -21.63
N LEU A 163 22.51 3.64 -22.62
CA LEU A 163 23.61 2.98 -23.31
C LEU A 163 24.15 3.92 -24.40
N GLY A 164 25.44 4.27 -24.32
CA GLY A 164 26.11 5.04 -25.36
C GLY A 164 26.42 4.21 -26.59
N LEU A 165 26.76 4.87 -27.71
CA LEU A 165 27.15 4.21 -28.95
C LEU A 165 28.44 3.40 -28.79
N ASP A 166 29.26 3.73 -27.82
CA ASP A 166 30.46 3.02 -27.43
C ASP A 166 30.22 1.78 -26.55
N GLY A 167 28.94 1.43 -26.30
CA GLY A 167 28.56 0.31 -25.46
C GLY A 167 28.73 0.56 -23.96
N LYS A 168 29.04 1.80 -23.52
CA LYS A 168 29.19 2.15 -22.10
C LYS A 168 27.93 2.86 -21.55
N LEU A 169 27.77 2.73 -20.23
CA LEU A 169 26.72 3.46 -19.53
C LEU A 169 27.04 4.96 -19.47
N GLN A 170 26.09 5.78 -19.88
CA GLN A 170 26.19 7.24 -19.80
C GLN A 170 25.15 7.76 -18.81
N PRO A 171 25.53 8.64 -17.88
CA PRO A 171 24.59 9.25 -16.95
C PRO A 171 23.56 10.11 -17.71
N VAL A 172 22.35 10.20 -17.15
CA VAL A 172 21.30 11.12 -17.60
C VAL A 172 21.02 12.07 -16.43
N GLU A 173 21.33 13.35 -16.62
CA GLU A 173 21.22 14.37 -15.57
C GLU A 173 19.76 14.80 -15.41
N GLU A 174 19.04 14.99 -16.52
CA GLU A 174 17.64 15.40 -16.52
C GLU A 174 16.72 14.25 -16.96
N TRP A 175 15.60 14.09 -16.25
CA TRP A 175 14.57 13.14 -16.64
C TRP A 175 13.80 13.69 -17.85
N ASP A 176 13.63 12.85 -18.87
CA ASP A 176 12.92 13.18 -20.12
C ASP A 176 11.38 13.14 -20.01
N GLY A 177 10.85 12.94 -18.81
CA GLY A 177 9.40 12.85 -18.57
C GLY A 177 8.77 11.50 -18.92
N ILE A 178 9.56 10.52 -19.39
CA ILE A 178 9.03 9.23 -19.82
C ILE A 178 9.39 8.15 -18.78
N TYR A 179 8.36 7.55 -18.21
CA TYR A 179 8.51 6.40 -17.32
C TYR A 179 8.68 5.12 -18.16
N ARG A 180 9.85 4.45 -18.04
CA ARG A 180 10.18 3.24 -18.79
C ARG A 180 10.48 2.07 -17.86
#